data_72c9eead020f484a10705f42916bc042
#
_entry.id   72c9eead020f484a10705f42916bc042
#
_cell.length_a   1.000
_cell.length_b   1.000
_cell.length_c   1.000
_cell.angle_alpha   90.00
_cell.angle_beta   90.00
_cell.angle_gamma   90.00
#
_symmetry.space_group_name_H-M   'P 1'
#
loop_
_entity.id
_entity.type
_entity.pdbx_description
1 polymer ?
#
loop_
_entity_poly.entity_id
_entity_poly.type
_entity_poly.pdbx_seq_one_letter_code
_entity_poly.pdbx_strand_id
1 'polypeptide(L)'
;HRCMDALALLEGDGIYAVHGRVALDTVTLIDEFAVLRSIAAREPAYGQVVSTMSVLVDRFVASADMDTAMRMLIVRTIGFEVASSPMLLDTLCACFDNLDSKTGACEQLGIRRQTLYNRLDKVTQMVGVDYNDKKNWSMLLFAAKLAKSWQERHRE
;
A
#
# COMPACT_ATOMS: atom_id res chain seq x y z
N HIS A 1 19.95 -3.01 11.82
CA HIS A 1 20.55 -4.12 11.07
C HIS A 1 20.53 -5.43 11.87
N ARG A 2 21.20 -5.55 13.02
CA ARG A 2 21.29 -6.83 13.78
C ARG A 2 19.96 -7.50 14.14
N CYS A 3 18.89 -6.72 14.38
CA CYS A 3 17.57 -7.27 14.70
C CYS A 3 16.89 -7.87 13.44
N MET A 4 17.03 -7.22 12.30
CA MET A 4 16.49 -7.73 11.04
C MET A 4 17.22 -8.97 10.56
N ASP A 5 18.54 -9.01 10.74
CA ASP A 5 19.36 -10.19 10.41
C ASP A 5 18.95 -11.40 11.28
N ALA A 6 18.64 -11.17 12.57
CA ALA A 6 18.14 -12.22 13.47
C ALA A 6 16.72 -12.69 13.09
N LEU A 7 15.85 -11.79 12.64
CA LEU A 7 14.51 -12.17 12.19
C LEU A 7 14.51 -12.96 10.88
N ALA A 8 15.41 -12.64 9.97
CA ALA A 8 15.59 -13.39 8.72
C ALA A 8 15.98 -14.86 8.94
N LEU A 9 16.68 -15.16 10.04
CA LEU A 9 17.02 -16.53 10.41
C LEU A 9 15.82 -17.37 10.86
N LEU A 10 14.69 -16.74 11.17
CA LEU A 10 13.45 -17.41 11.59
C LEU A 10 12.55 -17.78 10.40
N GLU A 11 12.85 -17.29 9.20
CA GLU A 11 12.10 -17.64 7.99
C GLU A 11 12.31 -19.12 7.65
N GLY A 12 11.23 -19.83 7.44
CA GLY A 12 11.25 -21.25 7.07
C GLY A 12 11.16 -22.25 8.23
N ASP A 13 11.38 -21.83 9.50
CA ASP A 13 11.37 -22.72 10.66
C ASP A 13 9.99 -22.98 11.28
N GLY A 14 8.90 -22.68 10.57
CA GLY A 14 7.54 -22.83 11.09
C GLY A 14 7.18 -21.77 12.15
N ILE A 15 7.98 -20.72 12.29
CA ILE A 15 7.76 -19.61 13.20
C ILE A 15 7.07 -18.48 12.42
N TYR A 16 6.02 -17.92 13.01
CA TYR A 16 5.42 -16.69 12.52
C TYR A 16 5.91 -15.52 13.37
N ALA A 17 6.60 -14.58 12.77
CA ALA A 17 7.11 -13.39 13.44
C ALA A 17 6.54 -12.12 12.81
N VAL A 18 6.11 -11.18 13.63
CA VAL A 18 5.67 -9.86 13.20
C VAL A 18 6.57 -8.81 13.85
N HIS A 19 7.14 -7.93 13.05
CA HIS A 19 7.95 -6.82 13.55
C HIS A 19 7.31 -5.47 13.25
N GLY A 20 7.43 -4.55 14.20
CA GLY A 20 6.95 -3.19 14.09
C GLY A 20 8.05 -2.17 13.82
N ARG A 21 7.68 -0.90 13.90
CA ARG A 21 8.61 0.22 13.84
C ARG A 21 9.28 0.44 15.19
N VAL A 22 10.40 1.15 15.16
CA VAL A 22 11.04 1.62 16.40
C VAL A 22 10.15 2.68 17.06
N ALA A 23 9.72 2.43 18.29
CA ALA A 23 8.97 3.39 19.09
C ALA A 23 9.94 4.31 19.84
N LEU A 24 9.72 5.62 19.75
CA LEU A 24 10.55 6.64 20.40
C LEU A 24 9.96 7.13 21.73
N ASP A 25 8.70 6.79 22.00
CA ASP A 25 7.98 7.15 23.22
C ASP A 25 7.01 6.06 23.64
N THR A 26 6.47 6.15 24.85
CA THR A 26 5.60 5.13 25.45
C THR A 26 4.26 5.02 24.71
N VAL A 27 3.70 6.11 24.21
CA VAL A 27 2.40 6.10 23.50
C VAL A 27 2.55 5.35 22.19
N THR A 28 3.57 5.71 21.41
CA THR A 28 3.89 5.01 20.15
C THR A 28 4.18 3.53 20.38
N LEU A 29 4.83 3.18 21.50
CA LEU A 29 5.10 1.78 21.86
C LEU A 29 3.81 1.01 22.14
N ILE A 30 2.87 1.60 22.88
CA ILE A 30 1.58 0.98 23.19
C ILE A 30 0.77 0.76 21.91
N ASP A 31 0.69 1.77 21.05
CA ASP A 31 -0.02 1.70 19.78
C ASP A 31 0.58 0.64 18.85
N GLU A 32 1.91 0.65 18.72
CA GLU A 32 2.61 -0.34 17.89
C GLU A 32 2.43 -1.77 18.42
N PHE A 33 2.47 -1.95 19.75
CA PHE A 33 2.22 -3.25 20.38
C PHE A 33 0.77 -3.73 20.15
N ALA A 34 -0.22 -2.84 20.21
CA ALA A 34 -1.61 -3.17 19.92
C ALA A 34 -1.77 -3.65 18.47
N VAL A 35 -1.11 -2.97 17.51
CA VAL A 35 -1.09 -3.37 16.11
C VAL A 35 -0.42 -4.73 15.92
N LEU A 36 0.78 -4.94 16.47
CA LEU A 36 1.52 -6.20 16.42
C LEU A 36 0.68 -7.37 16.95
N ARG A 37 0.11 -7.21 18.13
CA ARG A 37 -0.73 -8.22 18.78
C ARG A 37 -1.95 -8.57 17.94
N SER A 38 -2.57 -7.58 17.32
CA SER A 38 -3.76 -7.78 16.51
C SER A 38 -3.45 -8.47 15.15
N ILE A 39 -2.23 -8.32 14.63
CA ILE A 39 -1.76 -9.05 13.45
C ILE A 39 -1.45 -10.51 13.83
N ALA A 40 -0.68 -10.71 14.89
CA ALA A 40 -0.28 -12.04 15.35
C ALA A 40 -1.47 -12.94 15.78
N ALA A 41 -2.58 -12.35 16.25
CA ALA A 41 -3.77 -13.08 16.68
C ALA A 41 -4.66 -13.58 15.54
N ARG A 42 -4.43 -13.13 14.31
CA ARG A 42 -5.22 -13.54 13.15
C ARG A 42 -4.58 -14.66 12.38
N GLU A 43 -4.71 -15.25 11.48
CA GLU A 43 -4.15 -16.36 10.72
C GLU A 43 -2.62 -16.26 10.55
N PRO A 44 -1.84 -16.85 11.46
CA PRO A 44 -0.39 -16.82 11.33
C PRO A 44 0.05 -17.61 10.09
N ALA A 45 0.77 -16.95 9.21
CA ALA A 45 1.45 -17.61 8.09
C ALA A 45 2.81 -18.13 8.59
N TYR A 46 2.84 -19.33 9.14
CA TYR A 46 4.06 -19.95 9.68
C TYR A 46 5.18 -19.98 8.64
N GLY A 47 6.39 -19.71 9.08
CA GLY A 47 7.57 -19.61 8.22
C GLY A 47 7.75 -18.24 7.55
N GLN A 48 6.98 -17.22 7.95
CA GLN A 48 7.09 -15.86 7.41
C GLN A 48 7.42 -14.84 8.50
N VAL A 49 8.25 -13.87 8.13
CA VAL A 49 8.50 -12.65 8.91
C VAL A 49 7.80 -11.48 8.21
N VAL A 50 6.87 -10.84 8.91
CA VAL A 50 5.98 -9.82 8.32
C VAL A 50 6.17 -8.48 9.02
N SER A 51 6.30 -7.39 8.25
CA SER A 51 6.31 -6.03 8.78
C SER A 51 4.88 -5.52 9.05
N THR A 52 4.69 -4.77 10.15
CA THR A 52 3.42 -4.07 10.40
C THR A 52 3.01 -3.19 9.23
N MET A 53 3.96 -2.55 8.55
CA MET A 53 3.67 -1.68 7.41
C MET A 53 3.15 -2.45 6.20
N SER A 54 3.62 -3.68 5.96
CA SER A 54 3.12 -4.50 4.84
C SER A 54 1.67 -4.94 5.03
N VAL A 55 1.23 -5.07 6.28
CA VAL A 55 -0.12 -5.57 6.63
C VAL A 55 -1.10 -4.44 6.93
N LEU A 56 -0.61 -3.23 7.23
CA LEU A 56 -1.46 -2.09 7.62
C LEU A 56 -2.49 -1.72 6.53
N VAL A 57 -2.08 -1.72 5.27
CA VAL A 57 -2.98 -1.40 4.16
C VAL A 57 -4.10 -2.42 4.07
N ASP A 58 -3.76 -3.71 4.11
CA ASP A 58 -4.75 -4.79 3.99
C ASP A 58 -5.71 -4.80 5.18
N ARG A 59 -5.21 -4.46 6.37
CA ARG A 59 -6.02 -4.37 7.59
C ARG A 59 -6.91 -3.13 7.64
N PHE A 60 -6.39 -2.01 7.19
CA PHE A 60 -7.16 -0.77 7.06
C PHE A 60 -8.36 -0.99 6.12
N VAL A 61 -8.11 -1.68 5.02
CA VAL A 61 -9.17 -2.07 4.07
C VAL A 61 -10.12 -3.13 4.63
N ALA A 62 -9.66 -4.00 5.57
CA ALA A 62 -10.47 -5.06 6.17
C ALA A 62 -11.43 -4.60 7.27
N SER A 63 -11.31 -3.38 7.79
CA SER A 63 -12.18 -2.88 8.86
C SER A 63 -13.53 -2.41 8.30
N ALA A 64 -14.60 -3.12 8.63
CA ALA A 64 -15.95 -2.91 8.08
C ALA A 64 -16.54 -1.52 8.38
N ASP A 65 -16.16 -0.89 9.48
CA ASP A 65 -16.66 0.43 9.90
C ASP A 65 -16.08 1.61 9.10
N MET A 66 -15.14 1.34 8.20
CA MET A 66 -14.41 2.37 7.45
C MET A 66 -14.87 2.54 5.99
N ASP A 67 -15.89 1.83 5.55
CA ASP A 67 -16.28 1.82 4.13
C ASP A 67 -16.60 3.22 3.60
N THR A 68 -17.40 3.99 4.32
CA THR A 68 -17.74 5.36 3.94
C THR A 68 -16.55 6.32 4.00
N ALA A 69 -15.72 6.22 5.05
CA ALA A 69 -14.52 7.03 5.20
C ALA A 69 -13.48 6.71 4.12
N MET A 70 -13.32 5.43 3.79
CA MET A 70 -12.45 4.96 2.71
C MET A 70 -12.91 5.47 1.35
N ARG A 71 -14.19 5.35 1.02
CA ARG A 71 -14.74 5.90 -0.23
C ARG A 71 -14.49 7.41 -0.33
N MET A 72 -14.74 8.15 0.75
CA MET A 72 -14.48 9.59 0.78
C MET A 72 -12.99 9.91 0.60
N LEU A 73 -12.09 9.17 1.26
CA LEU A 73 -10.64 9.35 1.11
C LEU A 73 -10.20 9.09 -0.33
N ILE A 74 -10.63 7.97 -0.91
CA ILE A 74 -10.30 7.60 -2.29
C ILE A 74 -10.81 8.65 -3.27
N VAL A 75 -12.10 9.00 -3.20
CA VAL A 75 -12.71 9.95 -4.14
C VAL A 75 -12.09 11.35 -4.01
N ARG A 76 -11.77 11.80 -2.79
CA ARG A 76 -11.13 13.10 -2.57
C ARG A 76 -9.68 13.15 -3.03
N THR A 77 -8.98 12.01 -3.00
CA THR A 77 -7.54 11.96 -3.30
C THR A 77 -7.28 11.68 -4.78
N ILE A 78 -7.96 10.68 -5.38
CA ILE A 78 -7.73 10.30 -6.78
C ILE A 78 -8.89 10.63 -7.72
N GLY A 79 -10.02 11.07 -7.18
CA GLY A 79 -11.22 11.34 -7.95
C GLY A 79 -11.96 10.07 -8.40
N PHE A 80 -13.26 10.21 -8.65
CA PHE A 80 -14.10 9.10 -9.08
C PHE A 80 -13.67 8.54 -10.45
N GLU A 81 -13.29 9.40 -11.38
CA GLU A 81 -12.92 8.99 -12.74
C GLU A 81 -11.67 8.13 -12.78
N VAL A 82 -10.63 8.48 -11.98
CA VAL A 82 -9.40 7.68 -11.87
C VAL A 82 -9.69 6.38 -11.12
N ALA A 83 -10.44 6.45 -10.02
CA ALA A 83 -10.82 5.26 -9.23
C ALA A 83 -11.63 4.25 -10.05
N SER A 84 -12.46 4.73 -10.98
CA SER A 84 -13.31 3.89 -11.84
C SER A 84 -12.59 3.37 -13.10
N SER A 85 -11.36 3.83 -13.37
CA SER A 85 -10.57 3.40 -14.55
C SER A 85 -9.57 2.33 -14.17
N PRO A 86 -9.80 1.03 -14.51
CA PRO A 86 -8.86 -0.04 -14.19
C PRO A 86 -7.45 0.24 -14.73
N MET A 87 -7.35 0.76 -15.94
CA MET A 87 -6.07 1.09 -16.59
C MET A 87 -5.27 2.14 -15.81
N LEU A 88 -5.92 3.21 -15.34
CA LEU A 88 -5.24 4.27 -14.58
C LEU A 88 -4.91 3.79 -13.17
N LEU A 89 -5.82 3.05 -12.56
CA LEU A 89 -5.63 2.49 -11.23
C LEU A 89 -4.47 1.49 -11.21
N ASP A 90 -4.40 0.58 -12.17
CA ASP A 90 -3.27 -0.35 -12.33
C ASP A 90 -1.95 0.39 -12.57
N THR A 91 -1.98 1.49 -13.34
CA THR A 91 -0.79 2.31 -13.57
C THR A 91 -0.28 2.93 -12.28
N LEU A 92 -1.16 3.50 -11.46
CA LEU A 92 -0.79 4.08 -10.17
C LEU A 92 -0.31 3.01 -9.18
N CYS A 93 -0.97 1.85 -9.13
CA CYS A 93 -0.52 0.73 -8.30
C CYS A 93 0.87 0.22 -8.70
N ALA A 94 1.14 0.08 -9.99
CA ALA A 94 2.47 -0.29 -10.46
C ALA A 94 3.54 0.76 -10.11
N CYS A 95 3.18 2.05 -10.14
CA CYS A 95 4.06 3.12 -9.66
C CYS A 95 4.27 3.08 -8.14
N PHE A 96 3.28 2.67 -7.37
CA PHE A 96 3.40 2.46 -5.93
C PHE A 96 4.34 1.29 -5.61
N ASP A 97 4.15 0.17 -6.29
CA ASP A 97 4.97 -1.03 -6.09
C ASP A 97 6.44 -0.83 -6.53
N ASN A 98 6.69 0.15 -7.40
CA ASN A 98 8.01 0.49 -7.97
C ASN A 98 8.35 1.98 -7.75
N LEU A 99 8.28 2.47 -6.50
CA LEU A 99 8.42 3.90 -6.17
C LEU A 99 9.67 4.57 -6.75
N ASP A 100 10.78 3.85 -6.80
CA ASP A 100 12.07 4.36 -7.26
C ASP A 100 12.40 3.98 -8.72
N SER A 101 11.50 3.23 -9.40
CA SER A 101 11.78 2.70 -10.74
C SER A 101 10.61 2.82 -11.71
N LYS A 102 10.63 3.84 -12.55
CA LYS A 102 9.67 3.92 -13.67
C LYS A 102 9.84 2.77 -14.67
N THR A 103 11.04 2.22 -14.79
CA THR A 103 11.32 1.04 -15.61
C THR A 103 10.63 -0.18 -15.05
N GLY A 104 10.73 -0.43 -13.73
CA GLY A 104 10.02 -1.53 -13.06
C GLY A 104 8.51 -1.43 -13.22
N ALA A 105 7.93 -0.22 -13.09
CA ALA A 105 6.51 -0.01 -13.33
C ALA A 105 6.11 -0.34 -14.79
N CYS A 106 6.95 0.01 -15.78
CA CYS A 106 6.72 -0.33 -17.17
C CYS A 106 6.76 -1.84 -17.42
N GLU A 107 7.72 -2.54 -16.83
CA GLU A 107 7.88 -3.99 -16.93
C GLU A 107 6.68 -4.71 -16.30
N GLN A 108 6.27 -4.31 -15.10
CA GLN A 108 5.10 -4.85 -14.40
C GLN A 108 3.81 -4.71 -15.22
N LEU A 109 3.66 -3.58 -15.94
CA LEU A 109 2.47 -3.31 -16.76
C LEU A 109 2.58 -3.84 -18.20
N GLY A 110 3.74 -4.30 -18.64
CA GLY A 110 3.99 -4.71 -20.02
C GLY A 110 3.84 -3.56 -21.03
N ILE A 111 4.19 -2.32 -20.64
CA ILE A 111 4.02 -1.12 -21.48
C ILE A 111 5.34 -0.37 -21.73
N ARG A 112 5.36 0.42 -22.78
CA ARG A 112 6.50 1.31 -23.08
C ARG A 112 6.49 2.53 -22.17
N ARG A 113 7.67 3.09 -21.91
CA ARG A 113 7.87 4.28 -21.07
C ARG A 113 7.00 5.47 -21.51
N GLN A 114 6.88 5.72 -22.81
CA GLN A 114 6.02 6.78 -23.33
C GLN A 114 4.54 6.57 -22.94
N THR A 115 4.07 5.33 -23.01
CA THR A 115 2.69 4.99 -22.60
C THR A 115 2.47 5.23 -21.11
N LEU A 116 3.48 4.91 -20.27
CA LEU A 116 3.43 5.20 -18.84
C LEU A 116 3.25 6.71 -18.60
N TYR A 117 4.11 7.54 -19.20
CA TYR A 117 4.03 8.99 -19.02
C TYR A 117 2.72 9.57 -19.52
N ASN A 118 2.21 9.14 -20.68
CA ASN A 118 0.91 9.59 -21.18
C ASN A 118 -0.24 9.27 -20.19
N ARG A 119 -0.17 8.12 -19.51
CA ARG A 119 -1.16 7.77 -18.48
C ARG A 119 -0.99 8.61 -17.20
N LEU A 120 0.24 8.90 -16.79
CA LEU A 120 0.53 9.76 -15.64
C LEU A 120 0.10 11.20 -15.90
N ASP A 121 0.36 11.73 -17.09
CA ASP A 121 -0.11 13.06 -17.50
C ASP A 121 -1.63 13.15 -17.49
N LYS A 122 -2.31 12.10 -17.94
CA LYS A 122 -3.78 12.03 -17.86
C LYS A 122 -4.27 12.06 -16.42
N VAL A 123 -3.64 11.32 -15.51
CA VAL A 123 -3.96 11.38 -14.07
C VAL A 123 -3.72 12.78 -13.52
N THR A 124 -2.56 13.39 -13.82
CA THR A 124 -2.24 14.76 -13.40
C THR A 124 -3.31 15.77 -13.86
N GLN A 125 -3.78 15.65 -15.11
CA GLN A 125 -4.86 16.51 -15.63
C GLN A 125 -6.18 16.31 -14.91
N MET A 126 -6.53 15.08 -14.55
CA MET A 126 -7.80 14.76 -13.88
C MET A 126 -7.78 15.13 -12.39
N VAL A 127 -6.68 14.94 -11.70
CA VAL A 127 -6.58 15.08 -10.23
C VAL A 127 -5.94 16.41 -9.83
N GLY A 128 -5.20 17.05 -10.73
CA GLY A 128 -4.46 18.30 -10.46
C GLY A 128 -3.20 18.08 -9.60
N VAL A 129 -2.71 16.84 -9.46
CA VAL A 129 -1.50 16.52 -8.70
C VAL A 129 -0.39 16.14 -9.67
N ASP A 130 0.69 16.92 -9.67
CA ASP A 130 1.88 16.64 -10.48
C ASP A 130 2.66 15.46 -9.89
N TYR A 131 3.03 14.49 -10.73
CA TYR A 131 3.87 13.35 -10.33
C TYR A 131 5.32 13.74 -9.95
N ASN A 132 5.73 14.99 -10.17
CA ASN A 132 6.98 15.56 -9.67
C ASN A 132 6.85 16.11 -8.23
N ASP A 133 5.66 16.38 -7.74
CA ASP A 133 5.38 16.70 -6.34
C ASP A 133 5.36 15.43 -5.50
N LYS A 134 6.53 15.06 -4.99
CA LYS A 134 6.74 13.78 -4.28
C LYS A 134 5.75 13.55 -3.12
N LYS A 135 5.40 14.60 -2.37
CA LYS A 135 4.53 14.49 -1.20
C LYS A 135 3.10 14.14 -1.61
N ASN A 136 2.51 14.96 -2.47
CA ASN A 136 1.13 14.76 -2.91
C ASN A 136 1.02 13.53 -3.81
N TRP A 137 2.07 13.26 -4.61
CA TRP A 137 2.14 12.06 -5.43
C TRP A 137 2.13 10.75 -4.61
N SER A 138 2.88 10.69 -3.50
CA SER A 138 2.87 9.52 -2.62
C SER A 138 1.50 9.25 -2.01
N MET A 139 0.79 10.30 -1.61
CA MET A 139 -0.59 10.19 -1.10
C MET A 139 -1.54 9.66 -2.18
N LEU A 140 -1.40 10.11 -3.41
CA LEU A 140 -2.20 9.67 -4.54
C LEU A 140 -1.94 8.20 -4.86
N LEU A 141 -0.68 7.76 -4.87
CA LEU A 141 -0.32 6.36 -5.09
C LEU A 141 -0.87 5.45 -3.98
N PHE A 142 -0.78 5.89 -2.73
CA PHE A 142 -1.34 5.17 -1.58
C PHE A 142 -2.87 5.02 -1.71
N ALA A 143 -3.58 6.11 -2.03
CA ALA A 143 -5.02 6.07 -2.23
C ALA A 143 -5.43 5.15 -3.40
N ALA A 144 -4.63 5.09 -4.46
CA ALA A 144 -4.87 4.17 -5.57
C ALA A 144 -4.73 2.70 -5.15
N LYS A 145 -3.71 2.38 -4.34
CA LYS A 145 -3.52 1.03 -3.79
C LYS A 145 -4.70 0.62 -2.91
N LEU A 146 -5.17 1.52 -2.05
CA LEU A 146 -6.36 1.31 -1.23
C LEU A 146 -7.61 1.07 -2.10
N ALA A 147 -7.81 1.91 -3.13
CA ALA A 147 -8.95 1.78 -4.05
C ALA A 147 -8.97 0.42 -4.74
N LYS A 148 -7.82 -0.06 -5.21
CA LYS A 148 -7.69 -1.36 -5.86
C LYS A 148 -8.03 -2.50 -4.90
N SER A 149 -7.41 -2.52 -3.72
CA SER A 149 -7.68 -3.54 -2.69
C SER A 149 -9.14 -3.55 -2.25
N TRP A 150 -9.75 -2.36 -2.16
CA TRP A 150 -11.16 -2.24 -1.83
C TRP A 150 -12.08 -2.81 -2.93
N GLN A 151 -11.79 -2.52 -4.20
CA GLN A 151 -12.56 -3.05 -5.34
C GLN A 151 -12.45 -4.57 -5.47
N GLU A 152 -11.27 -5.14 -5.23
CA GLU A 152 -11.04 -6.59 -5.29
C GLU A 152 -11.89 -7.34 -4.25
N ARG A 153 -12.09 -6.77 -3.06
CA ARG A 153 -12.93 -7.37 -2.00
C ARG A 153 -14.42 -7.30 -2.28
N HIS A 154 -14.87 -6.29 -3.01
CA HIS A 154 -16.30 -6.08 -3.26
C HIS A 154 -16.73 -6.56 -4.66
N ARG A 155 -15.88 -7.34 -5.32
CA ARG A 155 -16.23 -8.02 -6.58
C ARG A 155 -16.86 -9.40 -6.38
N GLU A 156 -16.87 -9.90 -5.14
CA GLU A 156 -17.60 -11.11 -4.74
C GLU A 156 -19.03 -10.78 -4.32
#